data_d01bf16eb853fd9cbde05d08dc226aed
#
_entry.id   d01bf16eb853fd9cbde05d08dc226aed
#
_cell.length_a   1.000
_cell.length_b   1.000
_cell.length_c   1.000
_cell.angle_alpha   90.00
_cell.angle_beta   90.00
_cell.angle_gamma   90.00
#
_symmetry.space_group_name_H-M   'P 1'
#
loop_
_entity.id
_entity.type
_entity.pdbx_description
1 polymer ?
#
loop_
_entity_poly.entity_id
_entity_poly.type
_entity_poly.pdbx_seq_one_letter_code
_entity_poly.pdbx_strand_id
1 'polypeptide(L)'
;MGNRVIVLILLGLAWIGGWPLWAQTPPTAVVTDPATDAKLPAALAGITVPSHGVEMDAILYLASGEGPHGTVLLLHGLPGYESNFDLAQSIRRAGWNVLIFHYRGTWGTAGTFSTSSAIEDTAEAVRFVRDPANAVKYRSDPKRLVIVGHSLGGFLAAYEASHDADITAVAMIAAVNMGRVNTDAKERENRLKRWETQLHPVRGASAPELFAEAERHGKEWDYVQWAQGLRMSPVLLVEADDQNHADMEAFAEALRQKGAVALKQVAVATDHSFSDHRIALQGIVVEWLETLKKLN
;
A
#
# COMPACT_ATOMS: atom_id res chain seq x y z
N MET A 1 -49.89 37.94 -39.07
CA MET A 1 -49.40 36.55 -39.24
C MET A 1 -47.90 36.53 -38.85
N GLY A 2 -47.57 36.15 -37.63
CA GLY A 2 -46.21 36.19 -37.11
C GLY A 2 -45.72 34.75 -36.88
N ASN A 3 -44.72 34.37 -37.64
CA ASN A 3 -43.99 33.07 -37.48
C ASN A 3 -43.14 33.08 -36.23
N ARG A 4 -43.47 32.23 -35.26
CA ARG A 4 -42.59 31.92 -34.13
C ARG A 4 -41.68 30.76 -34.52
N VAL A 5 -40.39 31.03 -34.60
CA VAL A 5 -39.35 30.01 -34.73
C VAL A 5 -39.06 29.47 -33.34
N ILE A 6 -39.34 28.18 -33.12
CA ILE A 6 -38.98 27.46 -31.92
C ILE A 6 -37.57 26.89 -32.15
N VAL A 7 -36.56 27.40 -31.39
CA VAL A 7 -35.21 26.85 -31.36
C VAL A 7 -35.18 25.76 -30.27
N LEU A 8 -35.13 24.52 -30.70
CA LEU A 8 -34.89 23.36 -29.83
C LEU A 8 -33.37 23.28 -29.54
N ILE A 9 -32.96 23.63 -28.33
CA ILE A 9 -31.61 23.38 -27.84
C ILE A 9 -31.56 21.94 -27.36
N LEU A 10 -30.96 21.06 -28.15
CA LEU A 10 -30.58 19.70 -27.75
C LEU A 10 -29.33 19.80 -26.83
N LEU A 11 -29.53 19.72 -25.53
CA LEU A 11 -28.47 19.46 -24.57
C LEU A 11 -28.00 18.02 -24.72
N GLY A 12 -26.91 17.81 -25.44
CA GLY A 12 -26.18 16.55 -25.49
C GLY A 12 -25.51 16.29 -24.14
N LEU A 13 -26.10 15.41 -23.33
CA LEU A 13 -25.45 14.79 -22.21
C LEU A 13 -24.31 13.89 -22.77
N ALA A 14 -23.10 14.38 -22.75
CA ALA A 14 -21.93 13.53 -22.95
C ALA A 14 -21.83 12.60 -21.75
N TRP A 15 -22.32 11.38 -21.90
CA TRP A 15 -22.00 10.27 -21.00
C TRP A 15 -20.52 9.97 -21.17
N ILE A 16 -19.67 10.44 -20.25
CA ILE A 16 -18.32 9.94 -20.09
C ILE A 16 -18.47 8.60 -19.37
N GLY A 17 -18.83 7.57 -20.14
CA GLY A 17 -18.87 6.20 -19.67
C GLY A 17 -17.44 5.79 -19.35
N GLY A 18 -17.05 5.83 -18.07
CA GLY A 18 -15.86 5.12 -17.62
C GLY A 18 -16.07 3.64 -17.96
N TRP A 19 -15.17 3.07 -18.76
CA TRP A 19 -15.18 1.64 -19.03
C TRP A 19 -14.94 0.93 -17.71
N PRO A 20 -15.70 -0.12 -17.38
CA PRO A 20 -15.50 -0.83 -16.14
C PRO A 20 -14.05 -1.35 -16.10
N LEU A 21 -13.36 -1.15 -14.97
CA LEU A 21 -11.95 -1.53 -14.74
C LEU A 21 -11.65 -3.01 -15.10
N TRP A 22 -12.67 -3.88 -15.05
CA TRP A 22 -12.59 -5.29 -15.42
C TRP A 22 -12.58 -5.58 -16.94
N ALA A 23 -12.74 -4.55 -17.79
CA ALA A 23 -12.62 -4.70 -19.24
C ALA A 23 -11.18 -4.55 -19.77
N GLN A 24 -10.22 -4.19 -18.94
CA GLN A 24 -8.80 -4.13 -19.35
C GLN A 24 -8.16 -5.51 -19.23
N THR A 25 -7.37 -5.91 -20.24
CA THR A 25 -6.57 -7.14 -20.18
C THR A 25 -5.54 -6.97 -19.06
N PRO A 26 -5.49 -7.87 -18.06
CA PRO A 26 -4.50 -7.76 -17.00
C PRO A 26 -3.06 -7.78 -17.56
N PRO A 27 -2.11 -7.08 -16.92
CA PRO A 27 -0.70 -7.16 -17.28
C PRO A 27 -0.21 -8.61 -17.33
N THR A 28 0.70 -8.92 -18.25
CA THR A 28 1.25 -10.28 -18.42
C THR A 28 1.77 -10.86 -17.10
N ALA A 29 2.44 -10.04 -16.28
CA ALA A 29 2.96 -10.45 -14.96
C ALA A 29 1.89 -10.91 -13.96
N VAL A 30 0.62 -10.57 -14.18
CA VAL A 30 -0.50 -11.05 -13.34
C VAL A 30 -0.94 -12.46 -13.75
N VAL A 31 -0.96 -12.76 -15.03
CA VAL A 31 -1.63 -13.94 -15.60
C VAL A 31 -0.69 -14.95 -16.26
N THR A 32 0.60 -14.63 -16.41
CA THR A 32 1.57 -15.50 -17.10
C THR A 32 2.89 -15.52 -16.35
N ASP A 33 3.51 -16.68 -16.24
CA ASP A 33 4.87 -16.80 -15.74
C ASP A 33 5.89 -16.28 -16.76
N PRO A 34 6.92 -15.54 -16.32
CA PRO A 34 7.99 -15.07 -17.20
C PRO A 34 8.88 -16.25 -17.64
N ALA A 35 9.65 -16.03 -18.70
CA ALA A 35 10.69 -16.98 -19.11
C ALA A 35 11.68 -17.20 -17.95
N THR A 36 12.08 -18.47 -17.75
CA THR A 36 13.04 -18.83 -16.71
C THR A 36 14.44 -18.40 -17.11
N ASP A 37 15.11 -17.61 -16.27
CA ASP A 37 16.56 -17.41 -16.35
C ASP A 37 17.25 -18.60 -15.68
N ALA A 38 17.99 -19.39 -16.44
CA ALA A 38 18.64 -20.60 -15.92
C ALA A 38 19.82 -20.29 -14.97
N LYS A 39 20.42 -19.10 -15.06
CA LYS A 39 21.55 -18.70 -14.23
C LYS A 39 21.10 -18.02 -12.94
N LEU A 40 20.11 -17.16 -13.05
CA LEU A 40 19.57 -16.35 -11.96
C LEU A 40 18.05 -16.45 -11.91
N PRO A 41 17.50 -17.61 -11.56
CA PRO A 41 16.05 -17.81 -11.52
C PRO A 41 15.40 -16.95 -10.45
N ALA A 42 14.12 -16.73 -10.62
CA ALA A 42 13.29 -16.21 -9.54
C ALA A 42 13.34 -17.13 -8.33
N ALA A 43 13.37 -16.55 -7.13
CA ALA A 43 13.50 -17.33 -5.89
C ALA A 43 12.65 -16.75 -4.76
N LEU A 44 12.54 -17.51 -3.69
CA LEU A 44 11.95 -17.12 -2.42
C LEU A 44 12.96 -17.41 -1.31
N ALA A 45 13.26 -16.42 -0.48
CA ALA A 45 14.14 -16.57 0.67
C ALA A 45 13.36 -16.25 1.97
N GLY A 46 13.32 -17.21 2.89
CA GLY A 46 12.96 -16.95 4.29
C GLY A 46 14.15 -16.27 4.97
N ILE A 47 13.92 -15.12 5.55
CA ILE A 47 14.95 -14.28 6.19
C ILE A 47 14.40 -13.66 7.46
N THR A 48 15.27 -12.99 8.23
CA THR A 48 14.83 -12.09 9.28
C THR A 48 15.28 -10.67 9.00
N VAL A 49 14.54 -9.71 9.54
CA VAL A 49 14.87 -8.28 9.54
C VAL A 49 15.03 -7.83 10.99
N PRO A 50 16.22 -7.36 11.41
CA PRO A 50 16.43 -6.93 12.78
C PRO A 50 15.68 -5.62 13.08
N SER A 51 14.97 -5.58 14.20
CA SER A 51 14.32 -4.38 14.72
C SER A 51 14.36 -4.36 16.24
N HIS A 52 15.00 -3.36 16.82
CA HIS A 52 15.01 -3.10 18.27
C HIS A 52 15.26 -4.35 19.16
N GLY A 53 16.23 -5.18 18.77
CA GLY A 53 16.60 -6.40 19.48
C GLY A 53 15.72 -7.61 19.21
N VAL A 54 14.81 -7.53 18.25
CA VAL A 54 13.96 -8.62 17.76
C VAL A 54 14.33 -8.92 16.30
N GLU A 55 14.37 -10.19 15.94
CA GLU A 55 14.44 -10.65 14.56
C GLU A 55 13.01 -10.81 14.03
N MET A 56 12.58 -9.93 13.15
CA MET A 56 11.26 -10.00 12.52
C MET A 56 11.26 -11.06 11.43
N ASP A 57 10.28 -11.98 11.46
CA ASP A 57 10.11 -12.98 10.41
C ASP A 57 9.74 -12.30 9.09
N ALA A 58 10.46 -12.67 8.03
CA ALA A 58 10.30 -12.03 6.72
C ALA A 58 10.47 -13.01 5.55
N ILE A 59 9.85 -12.67 4.44
CA ILE A 59 9.96 -13.34 3.16
C ILE A 59 10.44 -12.34 2.11
N LEU A 60 11.51 -12.69 1.40
CA LEU A 60 12.01 -11.93 0.27
C LEU A 60 11.77 -12.71 -1.02
N TYR A 61 10.92 -12.18 -1.89
CA TYR A 61 10.71 -12.66 -3.24
C TYR A 61 11.76 -12.01 -4.16
N LEU A 62 12.59 -12.83 -4.79
CA LEU A 62 13.64 -12.38 -5.70
C LEU A 62 13.18 -12.49 -7.15
N ALA A 63 13.28 -11.39 -7.88
CA ALA A 63 13.02 -11.37 -9.31
C ALA A 63 14.08 -12.18 -10.09
N SER A 64 13.71 -12.65 -11.27
CA SER A 64 14.62 -13.34 -12.21
C SER A 64 15.57 -12.35 -12.87
N GLY A 65 16.81 -12.76 -13.16
CA GLY A 65 17.83 -11.98 -13.87
C GLY A 65 18.88 -11.34 -12.97
N GLU A 66 19.85 -10.67 -13.61
CA GLU A 66 21.02 -10.11 -12.92
C GLU A 66 20.69 -8.96 -11.98
N GLY A 67 19.67 -8.16 -12.30
CA GLY A 67 19.40 -6.92 -11.57
C GLY A 67 20.37 -5.78 -11.96
N PRO A 68 20.57 -4.75 -11.12
CA PRO A 68 19.88 -4.60 -9.84
C PRO A 68 18.38 -4.36 -9.99
N HIS A 69 17.59 -5.08 -9.20
CA HIS A 69 16.13 -4.95 -9.19
C HIS A 69 15.69 -3.87 -8.19
N GLY A 70 14.70 -3.06 -8.53
CA GLY A 70 14.00 -2.27 -7.53
C GLY A 70 13.31 -3.17 -6.51
N THR A 71 13.12 -2.69 -5.29
CA THR A 71 12.46 -3.45 -4.23
C THR A 71 11.13 -2.80 -3.86
N VAL A 72 10.09 -3.62 -3.75
CA VAL A 72 8.82 -3.23 -3.12
C VAL A 72 8.83 -3.75 -1.69
N LEU A 73 8.71 -2.83 -0.72
CA LEU A 73 8.38 -3.18 0.66
C LEU A 73 6.86 -3.27 0.74
N LEU A 74 6.34 -4.49 0.93
CA LEU A 74 4.90 -4.76 0.95
C LEU A 74 4.42 -4.95 2.39
N LEU A 75 3.66 -3.99 2.89
CA LEU A 75 3.23 -3.87 4.28
C LEU A 75 1.80 -4.39 4.44
N HIS A 76 1.61 -5.39 5.31
CA HIS A 76 0.29 -5.93 5.62
C HIS A 76 -0.48 -5.04 6.60
N GLY A 77 -1.80 -5.23 6.68
CA GLY A 77 -2.69 -4.56 7.61
C GLY A 77 -2.64 -5.12 9.04
N LEU A 78 -3.57 -4.71 9.87
CA LEU A 78 -3.78 -5.24 11.21
C LEU A 78 -5.11 -6.01 11.25
N PRO A 79 -5.10 -7.26 11.69
CA PRO A 79 -3.97 -8.06 12.16
C PRO A 79 -3.13 -8.72 11.03
N GLY A 80 -3.46 -8.53 9.75
CA GLY A 80 -2.67 -9.00 8.63
C GLY A 80 -3.10 -10.37 8.08
N TYR A 81 -4.37 -10.77 8.22
CA TYR A 81 -4.90 -11.97 7.56
C TYR A 81 -4.76 -11.90 6.04
N GLU A 82 -4.99 -10.70 5.47
CA GLU A 82 -4.64 -10.42 4.09
C GLU A 82 -3.24 -9.80 4.02
N SER A 83 -2.25 -10.65 3.70
CA SER A 83 -0.84 -10.26 3.56
C SER A 83 -0.43 -9.99 2.11
N ASN A 84 -1.35 -10.11 1.17
CA ASN A 84 -1.15 -9.81 -0.27
C ASN A 84 -0.01 -10.63 -0.92
N PHE A 85 0.15 -11.91 -0.55
CA PHE A 85 1.16 -12.79 -1.13
C PHE A 85 0.97 -13.03 -2.64
N ASP A 86 -0.26 -13.02 -3.13
CA ASP A 86 -0.61 -13.09 -4.54
C ASP A 86 -0.13 -11.85 -5.31
N LEU A 87 -0.30 -10.67 -4.72
CA LEU A 87 0.22 -9.41 -5.23
C LEU A 87 1.75 -9.42 -5.26
N ALA A 88 2.41 -9.92 -4.20
CA ALA A 88 3.87 -10.06 -4.15
C ALA A 88 4.39 -10.92 -5.32
N GLN A 89 3.71 -12.04 -5.64
CA GLN A 89 4.07 -12.89 -6.77
C GLN A 89 3.95 -12.16 -8.11
N SER A 90 2.91 -11.35 -8.30
CA SER A 90 2.72 -10.57 -9.53
C SER A 90 3.76 -9.47 -9.66
N ILE A 91 4.09 -8.78 -8.57
CA ILE A 91 5.15 -7.76 -8.52
C ILE A 91 6.51 -8.39 -8.82
N ARG A 92 6.80 -9.59 -8.27
CA ARG A 92 8.04 -10.33 -8.56
C ARG A 92 8.12 -10.70 -10.05
N ARG A 93 7.03 -11.22 -10.64
CA ARG A 93 6.97 -11.53 -12.06
C ARG A 93 7.15 -10.29 -12.95
N ALA A 94 6.75 -9.13 -12.45
CA ALA A 94 7.01 -7.84 -13.09
C ALA A 94 8.48 -7.37 -12.94
N GLY A 95 9.37 -8.15 -12.33
CA GLY A 95 10.82 -7.86 -12.24
C GLY A 95 11.25 -7.01 -11.06
N TRP A 96 10.44 -6.93 -10.01
CA TRP A 96 10.78 -6.28 -8.74
C TRP A 96 11.08 -7.35 -7.68
N ASN A 97 12.03 -7.08 -6.79
CA ASN A 97 12.10 -7.80 -5.53
C ASN A 97 10.95 -7.36 -4.62
N VAL A 98 10.46 -8.26 -3.75
CA VAL A 98 9.40 -7.90 -2.78
C VAL A 98 9.79 -8.40 -1.42
N LEU A 99 9.88 -7.50 -0.45
CA LEU A 99 10.07 -7.81 0.96
C LEU A 99 8.73 -7.70 1.70
N ILE A 100 8.31 -8.78 2.35
CA ILE A 100 7.22 -8.83 3.31
C ILE A 100 7.80 -9.25 4.65
N PHE A 101 7.40 -8.60 5.72
CA PHE A 101 7.79 -8.97 7.09
C PHE A 101 6.60 -8.85 8.03
N HIS A 102 6.68 -9.54 9.16
CA HIS A 102 5.71 -9.43 10.23
C HIS A 102 6.24 -8.50 11.33
N TYR A 103 5.45 -7.49 11.69
CA TYR A 103 5.81 -6.54 12.75
C TYR A 103 6.07 -7.24 14.08
N ARG A 104 6.86 -6.63 14.96
CA ARG A 104 7.05 -7.12 16.34
C ARG A 104 5.71 -7.43 16.99
N GLY A 105 5.59 -8.60 17.60
CA GLY A 105 4.37 -9.06 18.24
C GLY A 105 3.28 -9.54 17.30
N THR A 106 3.55 -9.78 16.02
CA THR A 106 2.55 -10.33 15.09
C THR A 106 3.04 -11.63 14.43
N TRP A 107 2.11 -12.55 14.15
CA TRP A 107 2.32 -13.74 13.31
C TRP A 107 3.54 -14.61 13.65
N GLY A 108 3.93 -14.68 14.90
CA GLY A 108 5.08 -15.48 15.38
C GLY A 108 6.32 -14.64 15.68
N THR A 109 6.48 -13.50 15.06
CA THR A 109 7.55 -12.55 15.40
C THR A 109 7.47 -12.18 16.88
N ALA A 110 8.62 -12.24 17.58
CA ALA A 110 8.71 -11.93 19.00
C ALA A 110 8.40 -10.44 19.30
N GLY A 111 8.32 -10.10 20.59
CA GLY A 111 8.03 -8.74 21.04
C GLY A 111 6.54 -8.46 21.24
N THR A 112 6.20 -7.19 21.33
CA THR A 112 4.85 -6.68 21.52
C THR A 112 4.50 -5.70 20.41
N PHE A 113 3.25 -5.75 19.97
CA PHE A 113 2.77 -4.87 18.92
C PHE A 113 2.25 -3.55 19.50
N SER A 114 2.55 -2.45 18.82
CA SER A 114 1.85 -1.17 18.89
C SER A 114 1.94 -0.50 17.50
N THR A 115 1.15 0.51 17.24
CA THR A 115 1.27 1.27 15.98
C THR A 115 2.63 1.99 15.92
N SER A 116 3.12 2.51 17.04
CA SER A 116 4.47 3.12 17.12
C SER A 116 5.56 2.11 16.81
N SER A 117 5.49 0.88 17.38
CA SER A 117 6.48 -0.16 17.06
C SER A 117 6.42 -0.58 15.58
N ALA A 118 5.25 -0.60 14.97
CA ALA A 118 5.13 -0.91 13.54
C ALA A 118 5.72 0.20 12.63
N ILE A 119 5.66 1.46 13.06
CA ILE A 119 6.38 2.57 12.40
C ILE A 119 7.89 2.34 12.47
N GLU A 120 8.42 2.04 13.66
CA GLU A 120 9.84 1.74 13.85
C GLU A 120 10.29 0.53 13.01
N ASP A 121 9.49 -0.54 13.00
CA ASP A 121 9.74 -1.77 12.24
C ASP A 121 9.79 -1.50 10.73
N THR A 122 8.94 -0.60 10.24
CA THR A 122 8.93 -0.17 8.84
C THR A 122 10.23 0.56 8.50
N ALA A 123 10.68 1.48 9.34
CA ALA A 123 11.94 2.19 9.15
C ALA A 123 13.15 1.23 9.19
N GLU A 124 13.14 0.19 10.05
CA GLU A 124 14.20 -0.84 10.06
C GLU A 124 14.18 -1.68 8.77
N ALA A 125 13.00 -2.01 8.24
CA ALA A 125 12.89 -2.72 6.98
C ALA A 125 13.41 -1.87 5.79
N VAL A 126 13.18 -0.56 5.80
CA VAL A 126 13.77 0.38 4.84
C VAL A 126 15.30 0.37 4.94
N ARG A 127 15.87 0.45 6.16
CA ARG A 127 17.32 0.36 6.39
C ARG A 127 17.89 -0.97 5.89
N PHE A 128 17.21 -2.09 6.16
CA PHE A 128 17.59 -3.41 5.69
C PHE A 128 17.68 -3.49 4.16
N VAL A 129 16.71 -2.94 3.44
CA VAL A 129 16.71 -2.92 1.96
C VAL A 129 17.84 -2.04 1.41
N ARG A 130 18.15 -0.93 2.08
CA ARG A 130 19.19 0.02 1.68
C ARG A 130 20.60 -0.39 2.07
N ASP A 131 20.74 -1.39 2.92
CA ASP A 131 22.07 -1.88 3.32
C ASP A 131 22.85 -2.39 2.10
N PRO A 132 24.10 -1.91 1.87
CA PRO A 132 24.87 -2.28 0.68
C PRO A 132 25.18 -3.77 0.58
N ALA A 133 25.38 -4.47 1.72
CA ALA A 133 25.61 -5.91 1.70
C ALA A 133 24.37 -6.68 1.30
N ASN A 134 23.19 -6.26 1.80
CA ASN A 134 21.90 -6.81 1.39
C ASN A 134 21.60 -6.51 -0.08
N ALA A 135 21.89 -5.30 -0.55
CA ALA A 135 21.72 -4.92 -1.95
C ALA A 135 22.49 -5.85 -2.89
N VAL A 136 23.76 -6.12 -2.60
CA VAL A 136 24.58 -7.08 -3.35
C VAL A 136 24.02 -8.50 -3.24
N LYS A 137 23.75 -8.95 -2.01
CA LYS A 137 23.26 -10.32 -1.73
C LYS A 137 21.98 -10.65 -2.46
N TYR A 138 21.06 -9.69 -2.54
CA TYR A 138 19.72 -9.88 -3.10
C TYR A 138 19.52 -9.25 -4.47
N ARG A 139 20.60 -8.79 -5.11
CA ARG A 139 20.57 -8.16 -6.44
C ARG A 139 19.58 -6.99 -6.52
N SER A 140 19.49 -6.20 -5.45
CA SER A 140 18.59 -5.06 -5.36
C SER A 140 19.29 -3.72 -5.60
N ASP A 141 18.52 -2.75 -6.11
CA ASP A 141 18.93 -1.36 -6.20
C ASP A 141 18.47 -0.62 -4.93
N PRO A 142 19.39 -0.22 -4.04
CA PRO A 142 19.03 0.45 -2.80
C PRO A 142 18.39 1.84 -2.99
N LYS A 143 18.49 2.40 -4.20
CA LYS A 143 17.88 3.70 -4.56
C LYS A 143 16.49 3.55 -5.17
N ARG A 144 16.06 2.34 -5.48
CA ARG A 144 14.75 2.06 -6.08
C ARG A 144 13.86 1.30 -5.12
N LEU A 145 13.43 1.99 -4.06
CA LEU A 145 12.55 1.46 -3.03
C LEU A 145 11.16 2.06 -3.16
N VAL A 146 10.18 1.22 -3.37
CA VAL A 146 8.74 1.57 -3.37
C VAL A 146 8.09 0.93 -2.16
N ILE A 147 7.22 1.65 -1.47
CA ILE A 147 6.42 1.07 -0.39
C ILE A 147 4.98 0.90 -0.86
N VAL A 148 4.46 -0.30 -0.71
CA VAL A 148 3.06 -0.65 -1.00
C VAL A 148 2.45 -1.16 0.29
N GLY A 149 1.34 -0.59 0.74
CA GLY A 149 0.73 -1.00 2.00
C GLY A 149 -0.78 -1.13 1.92
N HIS A 150 -1.32 -2.14 2.61
CA HIS A 150 -2.75 -2.39 2.74
C HIS A 150 -3.24 -2.05 4.15
N SER A 151 -4.37 -1.36 4.27
CA SER A 151 -4.99 -1.04 5.56
C SER A 151 -4.03 -0.27 6.48
N LEU A 152 -3.64 -0.82 7.65
CA LEU A 152 -2.59 -0.25 8.50
C LEU A 152 -1.25 -0.10 7.74
N GLY A 153 -0.91 -1.09 6.90
CA GLY A 153 0.29 -0.99 6.05
C GLY A 153 0.26 0.21 5.11
N GLY A 154 -0.93 0.62 4.64
CA GLY A 154 -1.10 1.84 3.84
C GLY A 154 -0.82 3.12 4.62
N PHE A 155 -1.24 3.18 5.89
CA PHE A 155 -0.86 4.25 6.81
C PHE A 155 0.66 4.29 7.02
N LEU A 156 1.28 3.14 7.31
CA LEU A 156 2.72 3.03 7.53
C LEU A 156 3.52 3.42 6.26
N ALA A 157 3.04 3.01 5.08
CA ALA A 157 3.64 3.38 3.81
C ALA A 157 3.64 4.91 3.58
N ALA A 158 2.51 5.56 3.84
CA ALA A 158 2.40 7.01 3.73
C ALA A 158 3.23 7.73 4.81
N TYR A 159 3.26 7.20 6.04
CA TYR A 159 4.08 7.74 7.12
C TYR A 159 5.55 7.76 6.70
N GLU A 160 6.10 6.59 6.37
CA GLU A 160 7.51 6.45 6.01
C GLU A 160 7.87 7.32 4.80
N ALA A 161 7.08 7.26 3.72
CA ALA A 161 7.36 8.06 2.52
C ALA A 161 7.21 9.58 2.73
N SER A 162 6.44 10.01 3.72
CA SER A 162 6.33 11.45 4.06
C SER A 162 7.51 11.98 4.88
N HIS A 163 8.26 11.08 5.55
CA HIS A 163 9.40 11.40 6.40
C HIS A 163 10.75 11.03 5.77
N ASP A 164 10.74 10.27 4.67
CA ASP A 164 11.94 9.85 3.93
C ASP A 164 11.79 10.17 2.44
N ALA A 165 12.42 11.25 2.01
CA ALA A 165 12.36 11.75 0.62
C ALA A 165 13.07 10.83 -0.40
N ASP A 166 13.87 9.86 0.07
CA ASP A 166 14.56 8.89 -0.79
C ASP A 166 13.67 7.65 -1.09
N ILE A 167 12.44 7.60 -0.58
CA ILE A 167 11.44 6.63 -1.02
C ILE A 167 10.98 7.01 -2.43
N THR A 168 11.15 6.09 -3.38
CA THR A 168 10.89 6.34 -4.80
C THR A 168 9.43 6.64 -5.08
N ALA A 169 8.51 5.90 -4.45
CA ALA A 169 7.08 6.03 -4.66
C ALA A 169 6.29 5.29 -3.57
N VAL A 170 5.01 5.60 -3.39
CA VAL A 170 4.14 4.99 -2.39
C VAL A 170 2.79 4.58 -2.97
N ALA A 171 2.31 3.38 -2.62
CA ALA A 171 0.96 2.93 -2.91
C ALA A 171 0.21 2.60 -1.61
N MET A 172 -0.99 3.13 -1.48
CA MET A 172 -1.90 2.90 -0.36
C MET A 172 -3.12 2.14 -0.86
N ILE A 173 -3.40 0.98 -0.26
CA ILE A 173 -4.54 0.11 -0.61
C ILE A 173 -5.50 0.09 0.57
N ALA A 174 -6.72 0.58 0.41
CA ALA A 174 -7.76 0.65 1.45
C ALA A 174 -7.21 1.13 2.82
N ALA A 175 -6.35 2.16 2.81
CA ALA A 175 -5.55 2.56 3.95
C ALA A 175 -6.39 3.14 5.09
N VAL A 176 -6.18 2.67 6.31
CA VAL A 176 -6.79 3.26 7.50
C VAL A 176 -6.07 4.57 7.87
N ASN A 177 -6.83 5.58 8.28
CA ASN A 177 -6.25 6.81 8.84
C ASN A 177 -6.20 6.70 10.37
N MET A 178 -5.01 6.40 10.92
CA MET A 178 -4.86 6.20 12.36
C MET A 178 -5.15 7.48 13.15
N GLY A 179 -4.92 8.66 12.57
CA GLY A 179 -5.25 9.94 13.21
C GLY A 179 -6.75 10.25 13.27
N ARG A 180 -7.58 9.47 12.56
CA ARG A 180 -9.02 9.67 12.46
C ARG A 180 -9.88 8.49 12.94
N VAL A 181 -9.26 7.39 13.40
CA VAL A 181 -10.01 6.18 13.82
C VAL A 181 -11.04 6.42 14.92
N ASN A 182 -10.89 7.51 15.68
CA ASN A 182 -11.72 7.85 16.84
C ASN A 182 -12.67 9.05 16.61
N THR A 183 -12.74 9.60 15.40
CA THR A 183 -13.52 10.83 15.14
C THR A 183 -15.02 10.62 15.10
N ASP A 184 -15.48 9.41 14.78
CA ASP A 184 -16.89 9.02 14.85
C ASP A 184 -17.11 7.96 15.93
N ALA A 185 -17.96 8.27 16.93
CA ALA A 185 -18.17 7.42 18.09
C ALA A 185 -18.80 6.06 17.75
N LYS A 186 -19.70 5.99 16.76
CA LYS A 186 -20.35 4.76 16.34
C LYS A 186 -19.38 3.87 15.57
N GLU A 187 -18.61 4.45 14.67
CA GLU A 187 -17.56 3.72 13.94
C GLU A 187 -16.46 3.26 14.88
N ARG A 188 -16.09 4.05 15.89
CA ARG A 188 -15.15 3.64 16.93
C ARG A 188 -15.63 2.38 17.64
N GLU A 189 -16.89 2.34 18.09
CA GLU A 189 -17.47 1.16 18.76
C GLU A 189 -17.46 -0.07 17.85
N ASN A 190 -17.84 0.07 16.58
CA ASN A 190 -17.84 -0.99 15.60
C ASN A 190 -16.41 -1.53 15.33
N ARG A 191 -15.44 -0.63 15.21
CA ARG A 191 -14.03 -1.01 15.02
C ARG A 191 -13.46 -1.73 16.24
N LEU A 192 -13.73 -1.22 17.46
CA LEU A 192 -13.31 -1.87 18.70
C LEU A 192 -13.81 -3.31 18.77
N LYS A 193 -15.10 -3.54 18.56
CA LYS A 193 -15.69 -4.89 18.57
C LYS A 193 -15.05 -5.81 17.53
N ARG A 194 -14.80 -5.29 16.33
CA ARG A 194 -14.15 -6.05 15.25
C ARG A 194 -12.71 -6.41 15.61
N TRP A 195 -11.92 -5.47 16.09
CA TRP A 195 -10.54 -5.71 16.47
C TRP A 195 -10.42 -6.68 17.66
N GLU A 196 -11.25 -6.55 18.68
CA GLU A 196 -11.28 -7.50 19.80
C GLU A 196 -11.41 -8.96 19.36
N THR A 197 -12.15 -9.23 18.29
CA THR A 197 -12.35 -10.58 17.76
C THR A 197 -11.27 -11.05 16.77
N GLN A 198 -10.47 -10.13 16.22
CA GLN A 198 -9.53 -10.42 15.14
C GLN A 198 -8.06 -10.40 15.56
N LEU A 199 -7.72 -9.84 16.73
CA LEU A 199 -6.33 -9.66 17.18
C LEU A 199 -5.63 -10.95 17.65
N HIS A 200 -6.14 -12.15 17.33
CA HIS A 200 -5.50 -13.42 17.74
C HIS A 200 -4.02 -13.56 17.34
N PRO A 201 -3.58 -13.08 16.14
CA PRO A 201 -2.16 -13.14 15.77
C PRO A 201 -1.30 -12.07 16.41
N VAL A 202 -1.88 -11.18 17.24
CA VAL A 202 -1.21 -10.00 17.80
C VAL A 202 -0.96 -10.21 19.29
N ARG A 203 0.25 -9.90 19.74
CA ARG A 203 0.69 -10.01 21.14
C ARG A 203 0.95 -8.64 21.73
N GLY A 204 0.56 -8.49 23.01
CA GLY A 204 0.88 -7.29 23.80
C GLY A 204 0.08 -6.05 23.45
N ALA A 205 -0.98 -6.18 22.63
CA ALA A 205 -1.91 -5.09 22.35
C ALA A 205 -3.35 -5.59 22.40
N SER A 206 -4.20 -4.80 23.02
CA SER A 206 -5.65 -4.92 22.95
C SER A 206 -6.23 -3.83 22.05
N ALA A 207 -7.44 -4.02 21.54
CA ALA A 207 -8.12 -3.00 20.75
C ALA A 207 -8.24 -1.65 21.48
N PRO A 208 -8.64 -1.59 22.78
CA PRO A 208 -8.66 -0.33 23.53
C PRO A 208 -7.29 0.37 23.62
N GLU A 209 -6.20 -0.37 23.80
CA GLU A 209 -4.84 0.20 23.89
C GLU A 209 -4.40 0.82 22.56
N LEU A 210 -4.66 0.14 21.43
CA LEU A 210 -4.37 0.66 20.11
C LEU A 210 -5.18 1.93 19.79
N PHE A 211 -6.43 1.97 20.19
CA PHE A 211 -7.26 3.17 20.03
C PHE A 211 -6.80 4.32 20.94
N ALA A 212 -6.39 4.03 22.17
CA ALA A 212 -5.83 5.04 23.07
C ALA A 212 -4.48 5.58 22.55
N GLU A 213 -3.68 4.73 21.91
CA GLU A 213 -2.46 5.14 21.24
C GLU A 213 -2.76 6.09 20.06
N ALA A 214 -3.71 5.73 19.20
CA ALA A 214 -4.16 6.57 18.10
C ALA A 214 -4.71 7.93 18.55
N GLU A 215 -5.44 7.95 19.68
CA GLU A 215 -5.92 9.21 20.30
C GLU A 215 -4.77 10.11 20.77
N ARG A 216 -3.74 9.54 21.38
CA ARG A 216 -2.58 10.34 21.86
C ARG A 216 -1.84 11.01 20.71
N HIS A 217 -1.74 10.36 19.57
CA HIS A 217 -1.08 10.92 18.40
C HIS A 217 -1.99 11.81 17.54
N GLY A 218 -3.29 11.51 17.51
CA GLY A 218 -4.29 12.38 16.89
C GLY A 218 -3.88 12.90 15.52
N LYS A 219 -3.73 14.23 15.38
CA LYS A 219 -3.39 14.88 14.10
C LYS A 219 -2.00 14.52 13.56
N GLU A 220 -1.07 14.10 14.41
CA GLU A 220 0.26 13.65 13.97
C GLU A 220 0.15 12.43 13.05
N TRP A 221 -0.81 11.54 13.34
CA TRP A 221 -1.08 10.34 12.55
C TRP A 221 -2.19 10.50 11.51
N ASP A 222 -2.68 11.71 11.27
CA ASP A 222 -3.60 11.99 10.17
C ASP A 222 -2.82 12.16 8.86
N TYR A 223 -2.81 11.14 8.01
CA TYR A 223 -2.06 11.16 6.76
C TYR A 223 -2.51 12.27 5.80
N VAL A 224 -3.70 12.84 5.96
CA VAL A 224 -4.13 14.00 5.16
C VAL A 224 -3.19 15.20 5.37
N GLN A 225 -2.59 15.31 6.56
CA GLN A 225 -1.61 16.35 6.88
C GLN A 225 -0.26 16.15 6.17
N TRP A 226 0.04 14.93 5.71
CA TRP A 226 1.31 14.58 5.06
C TRP A 226 1.34 14.87 3.56
N ALA A 227 0.23 15.33 2.97
CA ALA A 227 0.12 15.61 1.54
C ALA A 227 1.23 16.56 1.02
N GLN A 228 1.69 17.50 1.84
CA GLN A 228 2.80 18.41 1.46
C GLN A 228 4.13 17.65 1.29
N GLY A 229 4.44 16.68 2.14
CA GLY A 229 5.65 15.86 2.06
C GLY A 229 5.66 14.96 0.84
N LEU A 230 4.48 14.45 0.45
CA LEU A 230 4.32 13.47 -0.62
C LEU A 230 4.04 14.09 -2.01
N ARG A 231 3.91 15.42 -2.12
CA ARG A 231 3.50 16.06 -3.38
C ARG A 231 4.44 15.81 -4.56
N MET A 232 5.71 15.56 -4.30
CA MET A 232 6.73 15.30 -5.34
C MET A 232 6.94 13.81 -5.63
N SER A 233 6.39 12.93 -4.80
CA SER A 233 6.49 11.49 -4.96
C SER A 233 5.35 10.96 -5.83
N PRO A 234 5.57 9.96 -6.69
CA PRO A 234 4.48 9.21 -7.30
C PRO A 234 3.64 8.51 -6.22
N VAL A 235 2.34 8.79 -6.20
CA VAL A 235 1.38 8.21 -5.26
C VAL A 235 0.31 7.43 -5.99
N LEU A 236 0.05 6.19 -5.57
CA LEU A 236 -1.09 5.40 -5.98
C LEU A 236 -2.05 5.22 -4.80
N LEU A 237 -3.30 5.58 -4.98
CA LEU A 237 -4.39 5.29 -4.03
C LEU A 237 -5.32 4.27 -4.67
N VAL A 238 -5.49 3.10 -4.03
CA VAL A 238 -6.46 2.08 -4.45
C VAL A 238 -7.50 1.95 -3.34
N GLU A 239 -8.70 2.35 -3.62
CA GLU A 239 -9.80 2.47 -2.67
C GLU A 239 -10.77 1.30 -2.81
N ALA A 240 -11.26 0.80 -1.68
CA ALA A 240 -12.36 -0.15 -1.59
C ALA A 240 -13.64 0.57 -1.15
N ASP A 241 -14.80 -0.06 -1.33
CA ASP A 241 -16.07 0.42 -0.79
C ASP A 241 -16.16 0.04 0.70
N ASP A 242 -15.36 0.69 1.51
CA ASP A 242 -15.23 0.43 2.94
C ASP A 242 -15.22 1.71 3.78
N GLN A 243 -15.07 1.55 5.11
CA GLN A 243 -15.06 2.66 6.07
C GLN A 243 -13.83 3.60 5.97
N ASN A 244 -12.83 3.28 5.15
CA ASN A 244 -11.63 4.09 4.98
C ASN A 244 -11.71 4.98 3.72
N HIS A 245 -12.68 4.73 2.84
CA HIS A 245 -12.85 5.42 1.56
C HIS A 245 -12.85 6.96 1.69
N ALA A 246 -13.66 7.50 2.62
CA ALA A 246 -13.77 8.95 2.80
C ALA A 246 -12.44 9.61 3.22
N ASP A 247 -11.63 8.94 4.04
CA ASP A 247 -10.32 9.45 4.44
C ASP A 247 -9.32 9.39 3.28
N MET A 248 -9.36 8.36 2.46
CA MET A 248 -8.52 8.26 1.26
C MET A 248 -8.89 9.30 0.21
N GLU A 249 -10.18 9.59 -0.01
CA GLU A 249 -10.62 10.69 -0.85
C GLU A 249 -10.15 12.05 -0.33
N ALA A 250 -10.28 12.30 0.98
CA ALA A 250 -9.78 13.52 1.61
C ALA A 250 -8.27 13.68 1.40
N PHE A 251 -7.51 12.58 1.44
CA PHE A 251 -6.08 12.60 1.17
C PHE A 251 -5.77 12.90 -0.31
N ALA A 252 -6.48 12.26 -1.23
CA ALA A 252 -6.34 12.54 -2.66
C ALA A 252 -6.60 14.02 -2.98
N GLU A 253 -7.63 14.60 -2.38
CA GLU A 253 -7.94 16.02 -2.54
C GLU A 253 -6.84 16.91 -1.94
N ALA A 254 -6.33 16.57 -0.75
CA ALA A 254 -5.20 17.30 -0.15
C ALA A 254 -3.94 17.24 -1.03
N LEU A 255 -3.64 16.08 -1.62
CA LEU A 255 -2.52 15.93 -2.56
C LEU A 255 -2.70 16.82 -3.80
N ARG A 256 -3.90 16.86 -4.40
CA ARG A 256 -4.21 17.75 -5.54
C ARG A 256 -4.03 19.21 -5.16
N GLN A 257 -4.55 19.63 -4.00
CA GLN A 257 -4.40 21.01 -3.50
C GLN A 257 -2.95 21.39 -3.23
N LYS A 258 -2.08 20.43 -2.89
CA LYS A 258 -0.63 20.65 -2.73
C LYS A 258 0.14 20.56 -4.06
N GLY A 259 -0.53 20.33 -5.18
CA GLY A 259 0.08 20.26 -6.50
C GLY A 259 0.87 18.96 -6.70
N ALA A 260 0.32 17.81 -6.26
CA ALA A 260 0.94 16.51 -6.45
C ALA A 260 1.24 16.25 -7.95
N VAL A 261 2.49 15.92 -8.25
CA VAL A 261 2.98 15.80 -9.63
C VAL A 261 2.58 14.49 -10.31
N ALA A 262 2.34 13.44 -9.53
CA ALA A 262 2.02 12.09 -10.03
C ALA A 262 1.10 11.35 -9.07
N LEU A 263 -0.18 11.70 -9.06
CA LEU A 263 -1.23 11.02 -8.31
C LEU A 263 -2.07 10.14 -9.25
N LYS A 264 -2.13 8.83 -8.98
CA LYS A 264 -3.11 7.90 -9.55
C LYS A 264 -4.07 7.47 -8.45
N GLN A 265 -5.37 7.66 -8.66
CA GLN A 265 -6.44 7.24 -7.74
C GLN A 265 -7.38 6.30 -8.47
N VAL A 266 -7.70 5.17 -7.87
CA VAL A 266 -8.55 4.12 -8.42
C VAL A 266 -9.49 3.62 -7.33
N ALA A 267 -10.80 3.78 -7.53
CA ALA A 267 -11.82 3.18 -6.67
C ALA A 267 -12.30 1.86 -7.28
N VAL A 268 -12.39 0.82 -6.46
CA VAL A 268 -12.89 -0.51 -6.83
C VAL A 268 -14.08 -0.84 -5.94
N ALA A 269 -15.20 -1.19 -6.56
CA ALA A 269 -16.42 -1.59 -5.83
C ALA A 269 -16.23 -3.01 -5.25
N THR A 270 -15.56 -3.12 -4.12
CA THR A 270 -15.19 -4.38 -3.48
C THR A 270 -15.05 -4.21 -1.96
N ASP A 271 -14.86 -5.29 -1.23
CA ASP A 271 -14.61 -5.27 0.19
C ASP A 271 -13.18 -4.80 0.54
N HIS A 272 -12.92 -4.60 1.84
CA HIS A 272 -11.63 -4.16 2.37
C HIS A 272 -10.42 -5.00 1.92
N SER A 273 -10.63 -6.30 1.68
CA SER A 273 -9.58 -7.26 1.30
C SER A 273 -9.50 -7.48 -0.22
N PHE A 274 -10.34 -6.80 -1.00
CA PHE A 274 -10.47 -7.01 -2.45
C PHE A 274 -10.78 -8.47 -2.79
N SER A 275 -11.62 -9.14 -1.98
CA SER A 275 -11.83 -10.59 -2.03
C SER A 275 -12.27 -11.10 -3.40
N ASP A 276 -13.08 -10.35 -4.12
CA ASP A 276 -13.60 -10.65 -5.46
C ASP A 276 -12.88 -9.91 -6.61
N HIS A 277 -11.86 -9.07 -6.28
CA HIS A 277 -11.14 -8.23 -7.25
C HIS A 277 -9.62 -8.36 -7.15
N ARG A 278 -9.10 -9.55 -6.74
CA ARG A 278 -7.65 -9.77 -6.56
C ARG A 278 -6.84 -9.57 -7.85
N ILE A 279 -7.32 -10.05 -8.99
CA ILE A 279 -6.67 -9.88 -10.29
C ILE A 279 -6.65 -8.39 -10.68
N ALA A 280 -7.76 -7.68 -10.47
CA ALA A 280 -7.83 -6.24 -10.74
C ALA A 280 -6.85 -5.44 -9.87
N LEU A 281 -6.78 -5.72 -8.56
CA LEU A 281 -5.81 -5.11 -7.65
C LEU A 281 -4.37 -5.32 -8.11
N GLN A 282 -4.02 -6.57 -8.44
CA GLN A 282 -2.69 -6.90 -8.96
C GLN A 282 -2.39 -6.13 -10.26
N GLY A 283 -3.36 -6.05 -11.16
CA GLY A 283 -3.25 -5.29 -12.42
C GLY A 283 -2.97 -3.81 -12.17
N ILE A 284 -3.76 -3.17 -11.32
CA ILE A 284 -3.62 -1.75 -10.97
C ILE A 284 -2.22 -1.43 -10.42
N VAL A 285 -1.74 -2.24 -9.47
CA VAL A 285 -0.43 -2.03 -8.83
C VAL A 285 0.71 -2.31 -9.79
N VAL A 286 0.65 -3.43 -10.55
CA VAL A 286 1.70 -3.78 -11.52
C VAL A 286 1.80 -2.75 -12.64
N GLU A 287 0.68 -2.30 -13.22
CA GLU A 287 0.68 -1.24 -14.22
C GLU A 287 1.31 0.05 -13.70
N TRP A 288 0.98 0.44 -12.48
CA TRP A 288 1.57 1.63 -11.87
C TRP A 288 3.09 1.47 -11.66
N LEU A 289 3.55 0.32 -11.16
CA LEU A 289 4.99 0.04 -11.02
C LEU A 289 5.74 0.07 -12.35
N GLU A 290 5.11 -0.35 -13.46
CA GLU A 290 5.69 -0.25 -14.80
C GLU A 290 5.89 1.21 -15.24
N THR A 291 5.05 2.14 -14.79
CA THR A 291 5.27 3.57 -15.07
C THR A 291 6.52 4.11 -14.40
N LEU A 292 6.85 3.60 -13.19
CA LEU A 292 8.03 4.03 -12.43
C LEU A 292 9.34 3.58 -13.07
N LYS A 293 9.35 2.47 -13.82
CA LYS A 293 10.55 2.01 -14.56
C LYS A 293 10.96 2.96 -15.70
N LYS A 294 10.03 3.77 -16.18
CA LYS A 294 10.25 4.71 -17.29
C LYS A 294 10.73 6.09 -16.84
N LEU A 295 10.74 6.34 -15.53
CA LEU A 295 11.16 7.63 -14.95
C LEU A 295 12.67 7.70 -14.65
N ASN A 296 13.43 6.64 -14.95
CA ASN A 296 14.90 6.51 -14.78
C ASN A 296 15.65 6.54 -16.08
#